data_e0a2ba98359c284bce7140257f8bd0fb
#
_entry.id   e0a2ba98359c284bce7140257f8bd0fb
#
_cell.length_a   1.000
_cell.length_b   1.000
_cell.length_c   1.000
_cell.angle_alpha   90.00
_cell.angle_beta   90.00
_cell.angle_gamma   90.00
#
_symmetry.space_group_name_H-M   'P 1'
#
loop_
_entity.id
_entity.type
_entity.pdbx_description
1 polymer ?
#
loop_
_entity_poly.entity_id
_entity_poly.type
_entity_poly.pdbx_seq_one_letter_code
_entity_poly.pdbx_strand_id
1 'polypeptide(L)'
;MSQEWQIKNPSITLYPFHLRDDSDEGYGEVAINAQSLWENLADNVGKEFNINELKSLRDKLICYKNGLYYPDGELENLTDEELLIPDGKTLKFPQIIQPDNQKLDGAIYALRIHDTYTADLTFYYQNVTIKVADLTRLNPQGCLLPKAIKPSLGQTLLLYAEPAVYDTYRKLADESVKAFVQDKQPASVEFRAEGKLFSSPIFEYDSREDDARQRCHFLVWLQENSQTLNFATATFNFYLMNLLCSRAKIVFVHREARKKYRQAQQIVSDLENKLPAFSQIEREQDRQVKLQNLKQLLAEIRTQMFDCAQQVRYLKEDKNTIDTNAENYGDALTKIRSLCIPGDNLDFLQKFLDLAENKYQRQIEIDLNYLIASQDLFQQSISTVRGMVEIEQVEFDREKEERERQRDREQIQLYRQKEEEEKTRDREQMELYKQNEEKEKKRDRQLENIIFFVGTAIGGGQIFSAAYPLIKDKPIQWQPDFSLPLHPFAATILWSLLFGLLLGLLMLGIAVLVRKTFPR
;
A
#
# COMPACT_ATOMS: atom_id res chain seq x y z
N MET A 1 24.61 -34.91 -30.67
CA MET A 1 25.52 -33.92 -30.07
C MET A 1 24.67 -32.72 -29.70
N SER A 2 24.59 -32.33 -28.45
CA SER A 2 23.90 -31.12 -28.05
C SER A 2 24.62 -29.92 -28.68
N GLN A 3 23.92 -29.07 -29.40
CA GLN A 3 24.48 -27.87 -29.98
C GLN A 3 25.03 -26.99 -28.84
N GLU A 4 26.35 -26.76 -28.85
CA GLU A 4 26.98 -25.96 -27.81
C GLU A 4 26.78 -24.47 -28.17
N TRP A 5 25.84 -23.79 -27.45
CA TRP A 5 25.52 -22.39 -27.67
C TRP A 5 26.66 -21.48 -27.24
N GLN A 6 27.01 -20.52 -28.09
CA GLN A 6 28.05 -19.52 -27.84
C GLN A 6 27.55 -18.11 -28.09
N ILE A 7 28.02 -17.17 -27.27
CA ILE A 7 27.72 -15.75 -27.34
C ILE A 7 29.03 -14.95 -27.23
N LYS A 8 29.06 -13.81 -27.92
CA LYS A 8 30.17 -12.87 -27.87
C LYS A 8 29.80 -11.64 -27.05
N ASN A 9 30.79 -11.05 -26.40
CA ASN A 9 30.69 -9.79 -25.66
C ASN A 9 29.46 -9.74 -24.72
N PRO A 10 29.15 -10.79 -23.96
CA PRO A 10 28.00 -10.73 -23.09
C PRO A 10 28.19 -9.68 -22.02
N SER A 11 27.11 -8.95 -21.74
CA SER A 11 26.98 -8.07 -20.59
C SER A 11 25.71 -8.41 -19.83
N ILE A 12 25.78 -8.30 -18.53
CA ILE A 12 24.63 -8.41 -17.64
C ILE A 12 24.50 -7.12 -16.84
N THR A 13 23.32 -6.52 -16.88
CA THR A 13 22.97 -5.36 -16.06
C THR A 13 21.89 -5.76 -15.08
N LEU A 14 22.11 -5.46 -13.82
CA LEU A 14 21.15 -5.60 -12.74
C LEU A 14 20.54 -4.22 -12.43
N TYR A 15 19.21 -4.13 -12.51
CA TYR A 15 18.39 -3.01 -12.06
C TYR A 15 17.56 -3.46 -10.83
N PRO A 16 18.05 -3.29 -9.61
CA PRO A 16 17.28 -3.57 -8.40
C PRO A 16 16.41 -2.35 -8.06
N PHE A 17 15.18 -2.57 -7.61
CA PHE A 17 14.27 -1.51 -7.18
C PHE A 17 13.90 -1.72 -5.72
N HIS A 18 14.23 -0.74 -4.89
CA HIS A 18 14.06 -0.82 -3.45
C HIS A 18 13.45 0.47 -2.91
N LEU A 19 12.37 0.36 -2.11
CA LEU A 19 11.73 1.52 -1.51
C LEU A 19 12.70 2.27 -0.60
N ARG A 20 12.82 3.55 -0.82
CA ARG A 20 13.50 4.50 0.06
C ARG A 20 12.51 5.06 1.08
N ASP A 21 11.30 5.38 0.64
CA ASP A 21 10.24 5.92 1.47
C ASP A 21 9.16 4.86 1.74
N ASP A 22 8.59 4.90 2.95
CA ASP A 22 7.47 4.04 3.33
C ASP A 22 6.24 4.91 3.59
N SER A 23 5.28 4.85 2.67
CA SER A 23 4.03 5.60 2.78
C SER A 23 3.15 5.17 3.95
N ASP A 24 3.35 3.95 4.48
CA ASP A 24 2.60 3.43 5.61
C ASP A 24 3.07 4.07 6.94
N GLU A 25 4.33 4.54 7.01
CA GLU A 25 4.90 5.24 8.18
C GLU A 25 4.68 6.76 8.14
N GLY A 26 4.35 7.34 6.99
CA GLY A 26 4.08 8.76 6.81
C GLY A 26 4.66 9.34 5.51
N TYR A 27 4.23 10.55 5.15
CA TYR A 27 4.72 11.22 3.95
C TYR A 27 6.18 11.61 4.11
N GLY A 28 7.06 11.05 3.27
CA GLY A 28 8.51 11.34 3.26
C GLY A 28 9.29 10.60 4.34
N GLU A 29 8.65 9.73 5.13
CA GLU A 29 9.37 8.89 6.10
C GLU A 29 10.18 7.82 5.38
N VAL A 30 11.41 7.64 5.85
CA VAL A 30 12.35 6.69 5.25
C VAL A 30 12.04 5.28 5.72
N ALA A 31 11.92 4.34 4.79
CA ALA A 31 11.68 2.94 5.11
C ALA A 31 12.79 2.36 6.03
N ILE A 32 12.39 1.60 7.04
CA ILE A 32 13.30 1.02 8.06
C ILE A 32 14.48 0.26 7.44
N ASN A 33 14.29 -0.33 6.27
CA ASN A 33 15.29 -1.14 5.56
C ASN A 33 15.81 -0.48 4.27
N ALA A 34 15.63 0.82 4.10
CA ALA A 34 16.00 1.55 2.88
C ALA A 34 17.48 1.34 2.49
N GLN A 35 18.39 1.32 3.46
CA GLN A 35 19.81 1.10 3.23
C GLN A 35 20.18 -0.33 2.80
N SER A 36 19.31 -1.31 3.00
CA SER A 36 19.63 -2.72 2.80
C SER A 36 20.00 -3.07 1.36
N LEU A 37 19.53 -2.31 0.37
CA LEU A 37 19.95 -2.49 -1.02
C LEU A 37 21.46 -2.31 -1.16
N TRP A 38 22.00 -1.20 -0.64
CA TRP A 38 23.41 -0.87 -0.73
C TRP A 38 24.29 -1.84 0.06
N GLU A 39 23.80 -2.27 1.21
CA GLU A 39 24.44 -3.29 2.05
C GLU A 39 24.51 -4.63 1.31
N ASN A 40 23.41 -5.08 0.70
CA ASN A 40 23.37 -6.34 -0.04
C ASN A 40 24.25 -6.30 -1.30
N LEU A 41 24.30 -5.19 -2.02
CA LEU A 41 25.21 -5.04 -3.15
C LEU A 41 26.68 -5.11 -2.71
N ALA A 42 27.05 -4.43 -1.64
CA ALA A 42 28.42 -4.46 -1.11
C ALA A 42 28.78 -5.84 -0.54
N ASP A 43 27.91 -6.42 0.27
CA ASP A 43 28.20 -7.62 1.04
C ASP A 43 28.04 -8.91 0.24
N ASN A 44 27.14 -8.97 -0.73
CA ASN A 44 26.93 -10.16 -1.54
C ASN A 44 27.70 -10.04 -2.87
N VAL A 45 27.39 -9.04 -3.70
CA VAL A 45 28.04 -8.92 -5.02
C VAL A 45 29.51 -8.52 -4.88
N GLY A 46 29.81 -7.53 -4.03
CA GLY A 46 31.17 -7.08 -3.79
C GLY A 46 32.08 -8.17 -3.24
N LYS A 47 31.56 -9.07 -2.40
CA LYS A 47 32.33 -10.21 -1.88
C LYS A 47 32.55 -11.30 -2.93
N GLU A 48 31.48 -11.72 -3.63
CA GLU A 48 31.55 -12.81 -4.59
C GLU A 48 32.48 -12.50 -5.78
N PHE A 49 32.44 -11.26 -6.27
CA PHE A 49 33.36 -10.79 -7.31
C PHE A 49 34.70 -10.26 -6.78
N ASN A 50 34.86 -10.19 -5.46
CA ASN A 50 36.02 -9.61 -4.77
C ASN A 50 36.38 -8.18 -5.23
N ILE A 51 35.36 -7.31 -5.40
CA ILE A 51 35.49 -5.92 -5.84
C ILE A 51 35.55 -4.99 -4.63
N ASN A 52 36.70 -4.38 -4.36
CA ASN A 52 36.86 -3.49 -3.22
C ASN A 52 36.01 -2.21 -3.34
N GLU A 53 35.90 -1.67 -4.54
CA GLU A 53 35.08 -0.48 -4.84
C GLU A 53 33.61 -0.72 -4.49
N LEU A 54 33.10 -1.92 -4.75
CA LEU A 54 31.73 -2.30 -4.43
C LEU A 54 31.58 -2.63 -2.94
N LYS A 55 32.58 -3.28 -2.31
CA LYS A 55 32.61 -3.50 -0.86
C LYS A 55 32.57 -2.19 -0.06
N SER A 56 33.20 -1.13 -0.60
CA SER A 56 33.21 0.21 -0.02
C SER A 56 32.16 1.14 -0.64
N LEU A 57 31.12 0.60 -1.28
CA LEU A 57 30.09 1.40 -1.94
C LEU A 57 29.45 2.43 -1.00
N ARG A 58 29.19 2.04 0.23
CA ARG A 58 28.62 2.92 1.27
C ARG A 58 29.43 4.20 1.49
N ASP A 59 30.74 4.14 1.37
CA ASP A 59 31.62 5.32 1.52
C ASP A 59 31.57 6.26 0.30
N LYS A 60 30.93 5.82 -0.78
CA LYS A 60 30.81 6.57 -2.05
C LYS A 60 29.44 7.20 -2.25
N LEU A 61 28.43 6.79 -1.49
CA LEU A 61 27.06 7.25 -1.62
C LEU A 61 26.81 8.47 -0.72
N ILE A 62 26.12 9.48 -1.25
CA ILE A 62 25.74 10.70 -0.50
C ILE A 62 24.79 10.41 0.67
N CYS A 63 24.02 9.32 0.57
CA CYS A 63 23.13 8.84 1.65
C CYS A 63 23.89 8.10 2.77
N TYR A 64 25.21 8.23 2.84
CA TYR A 64 26.04 7.73 3.94
C TYR A 64 27.00 8.80 4.44
N LYS A 65 27.19 8.85 5.75
CA LYS A 65 28.14 9.73 6.40
C LYS A 65 28.92 8.95 7.47
N ASN A 66 30.24 8.90 7.34
CA ASN A 66 31.11 8.13 8.25
C ASN A 66 30.71 6.64 8.37
N GLY A 67 30.28 6.02 7.26
CA GLY A 67 29.85 4.62 7.23
C GLY A 67 28.45 4.36 7.80
N LEU A 68 27.74 5.37 8.28
CA LEU A 68 26.37 5.27 8.77
C LEU A 68 25.38 5.77 7.70
N TYR A 69 24.25 5.10 7.57
CA TYR A 69 23.18 5.53 6.70
C TYR A 69 22.63 6.89 7.17
N TYR A 70 22.60 7.85 6.27
CA TYR A 70 22.22 9.23 6.52
C TYR A 70 21.40 9.75 5.33
N PRO A 71 20.10 9.44 5.26
CA PRO A 71 19.24 9.84 4.14
C PRO A 71 19.11 11.36 3.97
N ASP A 72 19.31 12.14 5.05
CA ASP A 72 19.33 13.63 4.98
C ASP A 72 20.54 14.18 4.22
N GLY A 73 21.52 13.33 3.88
CA GLY A 73 22.63 13.69 2.99
C GLY A 73 22.22 13.74 1.51
N GLU A 74 21.06 13.19 1.18
CA GLU A 74 20.42 13.36 -0.11
C GLU A 74 19.93 14.80 -0.23
N LEU A 75 20.14 15.39 -1.40
CA LEU A 75 19.64 16.73 -1.63
C LEU A 75 18.12 16.69 -1.57
N GLU A 76 17.51 17.59 -0.80
CA GLU A 76 16.06 17.90 -0.89
C GLU A 76 15.77 18.52 -2.26
N ASN A 77 16.07 17.79 -3.31
CA ASN A 77 15.86 18.33 -4.62
C ASN A 77 14.45 18.06 -5.09
N LEU A 78 13.86 19.11 -5.53
CA LEU A 78 12.69 19.23 -6.38
C LEU A 78 12.79 18.40 -7.69
N THR A 79 13.84 17.62 -7.89
CA THR A 79 14.03 16.74 -9.04
C THR A 79 13.60 15.33 -8.67
N ASP A 80 12.78 14.74 -9.52
CA ASP A 80 12.26 13.38 -9.37
C ASP A 80 13.37 12.30 -9.36
N GLU A 81 14.62 12.69 -9.63
CA GLU A 81 15.76 11.81 -9.79
C GLU A 81 17.02 12.42 -9.18
N GLU A 82 17.73 11.62 -8.40
CA GLU A 82 18.96 12.04 -7.75
C GLU A 82 20.07 11.03 -7.91
N LEU A 83 21.25 11.54 -8.29
CA LEU A 83 22.47 10.75 -8.42
C LEU A 83 23.13 10.58 -7.05
N LEU A 84 23.23 9.34 -6.60
CA LEU A 84 23.72 9.03 -5.26
C LEU A 84 25.26 8.96 -5.14
N ILE A 85 25.97 8.93 -6.29
CA ILE A 85 27.43 9.05 -6.31
C ILE A 85 27.77 10.49 -6.66
N PRO A 86 28.62 11.19 -5.87
CA PRO A 86 28.99 12.58 -6.10
C PRO A 86 29.46 12.83 -7.53
N ASP A 87 29.15 14.01 -8.06
CA ASP A 87 29.46 14.44 -9.43
C ASP A 87 28.78 13.59 -10.54
N GLY A 88 27.78 12.77 -10.20
CA GLY A 88 27.05 11.93 -11.15
C GLY A 88 27.93 10.89 -11.85
N LYS A 89 29.01 10.47 -11.21
CA LYS A 89 29.98 9.55 -11.80
C LYS A 89 29.54 8.11 -11.74
N THR A 90 29.77 7.39 -12.83
CA THR A 90 29.74 5.93 -12.82
C THR A 90 30.99 5.41 -12.10
N LEU A 91 30.81 4.61 -11.05
CA LEU A 91 31.92 3.97 -10.35
C LEU A 91 32.34 2.73 -11.16
N LYS A 92 33.46 2.84 -11.87
CA LYS A 92 34.07 1.71 -12.59
C LYS A 92 34.87 0.83 -11.65
N PHE A 93 34.82 -0.48 -11.88
CA PHE A 93 35.59 -1.45 -11.12
C PHE A 93 36.92 -1.76 -11.81
N PRO A 94 37.97 -2.14 -11.07
CA PRO A 94 39.15 -2.74 -11.64
C PRO A 94 38.80 -4.02 -12.40
N GLN A 95 39.55 -4.32 -13.47
CA GLN A 95 39.35 -5.55 -14.23
C GLN A 95 39.46 -6.80 -13.33
N ILE A 96 38.43 -7.63 -13.37
CA ILE A 96 38.39 -8.90 -12.66
C ILE A 96 38.99 -9.97 -13.58
N ILE A 97 40.07 -10.58 -13.17
CA ILE A 97 40.71 -11.64 -13.92
C ILE A 97 40.02 -12.97 -13.56
N GLN A 98 39.37 -13.57 -14.52
CA GLN A 98 38.72 -14.88 -14.38
C GLN A 98 39.76 -16.01 -14.41
N PRO A 99 39.44 -17.25 -13.94
CA PRO A 99 40.37 -18.39 -13.90
C PRO A 99 40.98 -18.77 -15.25
N ASP A 100 40.30 -18.46 -16.36
CA ASP A 100 40.77 -18.67 -17.75
C ASP A 100 41.50 -17.48 -18.35
N ASN A 101 41.95 -16.54 -17.53
CA ASN A 101 42.58 -15.25 -17.90
C ASN A 101 41.68 -14.29 -18.71
N GLN A 102 40.40 -14.57 -18.82
CA GLN A 102 39.46 -13.60 -19.39
C GLN A 102 39.29 -12.43 -18.44
N LYS A 103 39.14 -11.24 -19.00
CA LYS A 103 38.97 -9.99 -18.24
C LYS A 103 37.51 -9.60 -18.24
N LEU A 104 36.94 -9.51 -17.03
CA LEU A 104 35.61 -9.02 -16.81
C LEU A 104 35.69 -7.58 -16.30
N ASP A 105 35.05 -6.67 -17.00
CA ASP A 105 34.88 -5.26 -16.62
C ASP A 105 33.53 -5.07 -15.93
N GLY A 106 33.42 -4.03 -15.11
CA GLY A 106 32.13 -3.70 -14.51
C GLY A 106 32.07 -2.28 -13.98
N ALA A 107 30.85 -1.82 -13.74
CA ALA A 107 30.57 -0.49 -13.22
C ALA A 107 29.21 -0.46 -12.51
N ILE A 108 29.06 0.51 -11.62
CA ILE A 108 27.78 0.82 -10.98
C ILE A 108 27.45 2.31 -11.13
N TYR A 109 26.18 2.58 -11.41
CA TYR A 109 25.57 3.89 -11.42
C TYR A 109 24.37 3.85 -10.46
N ALA A 110 24.51 4.47 -9.29
CA ALA A 110 23.53 4.43 -8.21
C ALA A 110 22.69 5.70 -8.21
N LEU A 111 21.36 5.56 -8.08
CA LEU A 111 20.46 6.69 -8.07
C LEU A 111 19.20 6.42 -7.24
N ARG A 112 18.50 7.52 -6.94
CA ARG A 112 17.13 7.53 -6.45
C ARG A 112 16.21 8.00 -7.57
N ILE A 113 15.11 7.31 -7.79
CA ILE A 113 14.00 7.72 -8.67
C ILE A 113 12.76 7.86 -7.79
N HIS A 114 12.31 9.09 -7.58
CA HIS A 114 11.23 9.42 -6.63
C HIS A 114 11.51 8.85 -5.23
N ASP A 115 10.72 7.89 -4.80
CA ASP A 115 10.76 7.17 -3.52
C ASP A 115 11.54 5.84 -3.58
N THR A 116 12.31 5.61 -4.64
CA THR A 116 12.91 4.29 -4.92
C THR A 116 14.41 4.40 -5.17
N TYR A 117 15.20 3.64 -4.44
CA TYR A 117 16.60 3.39 -4.75
C TYR A 117 16.75 2.37 -5.87
N THR A 118 17.66 2.66 -6.79
CA THR A 118 18.01 1.76 -7.88
C THR A 118 19.46 1.92 -8.29
N ALA A 119 19.97 0.97 -9.04
CA ALA A 119 21.30 1.03 -9.65
C ALA A 119 21.29 0.39 -11.03
N ASP A 120 22.16 0.91 -11.92
CA ASP A 120 22.64 0.17 -13.09
C ASP A 120 23.98 -0.46 -12.68
N LEU A 121 23.94 -1.74 -12.31
CA LEU A 121 25.13 -2.52 -12.01
C LEU A 121 25.41 -3.46 -13.16
N THR A 122 26.43 -3.11 -13.96
CA THR A 122 26.76 -3.81 -15.19
C THR A 122 28.09 -4.53 -15.09
N PHE A 123 28.13 -5.79 -15.51
CA PHE A 123 29.33 -6.60 -15.77
C PHE A 123 29.37 -7.02 -17.22
N TYR A 124 30.53 -6.93 -17.86
CA TYR A 124 30.64 -7.20 -19.28
C TYR A 124 32.02 -7.70 -19.70
N TYR A 125 32.03 -8.54 -20.74
CA TYR A 125 33.24 -8.94 -21.44
C TYR A 125 33.44 -8.12 -22.70
N GLN A 126 34.70 -7.82 -23.04
CA GLN A 126 35.06 -7.17 -24.30
C GLN A 126 35.92 -8.09 -25.15
N ASN A 127 35.54 -8.25 -26.42
CA ASN A 127 36.23 -9.10 -27.40
C ASN A 127 36.39 -10.57 -26.98
N VAL A 128 35.39 -11.08 -26.25
CA VAL A 128 35.38 -12.43 -25.71
C VAL A 128 34.15 -13.19 -26.20
N THR A 129 34.38 -14.47 -26.60
CA THR A 129 33.32 -15.42 -26.89
C THR A 129 33.30 -16.45 -25.78
N ILE A 130 32.12 -16.67 -25.17
CA ILE A 130 31.92 -17.67 -24.15
C ILE A 130 30.83 -18.68 -24.54
N LYS A 131 30.83 -19.83 -23.93
CA LYS A 131 29.69 -20.76 -23.97
C LYS A 131 28.58 -20.21 -23.12
N VAL A 132 27.34 -20.45 -23.51
CA VAL A 132 26.17 -20.04 -22.71
C VAL A 132 26.22 -20.62 -21.28
N ALA A 133 26.73 -21.83 -21.12
CA ALA A 133 26.93 -22.45 -19.81
C ALA A 133 27.89 -21.63 -18.90
N ASP A 134 28.82 -20.86 -19.47
CA ASP A 134 29.77 -20.03 -18.73
C ASP A 134 29.15 -18.70 -18.25
N LEU A 135 27.87 -18.38 -18.60
CA LEU A 135 27.13 -17.25 -18.04
C LEU A 135 27.03 -17.31 -16.50
N THR A 136 27.20 -18.48 -15.92
CA THR A 136 27.34 -18.68 -14.48
C THR A 136 28.43 -17.82 -13.85
N ARG A 137 29.49 -17.50 -14.63
CA ARG A 137 30.61 -16.64 -14.18
C ARG A 137 30.21 -15.18 -14.00
N LEU A 138 29.15 -14.71 -14.70
CA LEU A 138 28.56 -13.40 -14.52
C LEU A 138 27.59 -13.36 -13.31
N ASN A 139 27.36 -14.51 -12.68
CA ASN A 139 26.47 -14.62 -11.52
C ASN A 139 27.00 -15.68 -10.54
N PRO A 140 28.24 -15.54 -10.02
CA PRO A 140 28.81 -16.51 -9.09
C PRO A 140 27.91 -16.64 -7.86
N GLN A 141 27.67 -17.90 -7.46
CA GLN A 141 26.78 -18.24 -6.35
C GLN A 141 25.36 -17.61 -6.40
N GLY A 142 24.95 -17.07 -7.55
CA GLY A 142 23.64 -16.40 -7.68
C GLY A 142 23.58 -15.02 -7.02
N CYS A 143 24.72 -14.34 -6.87
CA CYS A 143 24.83 -13.06 -6.17
C CYS A 143 24.04 -11.91 -6.81
N LEU A 144 23.67 -12.03 -8.09
CA LEU A 144 22.82 -11.06 -8.79
C LEU A 144 21.32 -11.44 -8.77
N LEU A 145 20.96 -12.57 -8.13
CA LEU A 145 19.57 -13.00 -8.04
C LEU A 145 18.85 -12.34 -6.86
N PRO A 146 17.51 -12.26 -6.89
CA PRO A 146 16.71 -11.59 -5.86
C PRO A 146 16.98 -12.09 -4.44
N LYS A 147 17.28 -13.37 -4.27
CA LYS A 147 17.62 -13.97 -2.95
C LYS A 147 18.84 -13.30 -2.30
N ALA A 148 19.84 -12.88 -3.09
CA ALA A 148 21.04 -12.21 -2.61
C ALA A 148 20.82 -10.70 -2.46
N ILE A 149 20.12 -10.07 -3.40
CA ILE A 149 19.92 -8.60 -3.46
C ILE A 149 18.79 -8.14 -2.53
N LYS A 150 17.70 -8.93 -2.42
CA LYS A 150 16.52 -8.67 -1.61
C LYS A 150 15.88 -7.28 -1.86
N PRO A 151 15.66 -6.90 -3.11
CA PRO A 151 15.04 -5.61 -3.43
C PRO A 151 13.57 -5.65 -3.02
N SER A 152 13.04 -4.59 -2.39
CA SER A 152 11.66 -4.59 -1.88
C SER A 152 10.60 -4.60 -2.99
N LEU A 153 10.88 -3.99 -4.15
CA LEU A 153 9.98 -3.92 -5.30
C LEU A 153 10.29 -4.98 -6.38
N GLY A 154 11.38 -5.73 -6.23
CA GLY A 154 11.88 -6.66 -7.23
C GLY A 154 13.03 -6.08 -8.06
N GLN A 155 13.46 -6.83 -9.06
CA GLN A 155 14.58 -6.45 -9.91
C GLN A 155 14.38 -6.88 -11.36
N THR A 156 15.13 -6.22 -12.25
CA THR A 156 15.28 -6.63 -13.65
C THR A 156 16.75 -6.95 -13.92
N LEU A 157 16.99 -8.06 -14.61
CA LEU A 157 18.26 -8.41 -15.20
C LEU A 157 18.17 -8.24 -16.70
N LEU A 158 19.13 -7.54 -17.31
CA LEU A 158 19.24 -7.38 -18.76
C LEU A 158 20.53 -8.06 -19.23
N LEU A 159 20.39 -9.18 -19.93
CA LEU A 159 21.48 -9.79 -20.66
C LEU A 159 21.52 -9.24 -22.09
N TYR A 160 22.62 -8.61 -22.44
CA TYR A 160 22.93 -8.25 -23.83
C TYR A 160 24.09 -9.11 -24.33
N ALA A 161 23.97 -9.65 -25.54
CA ALA A 161 25.03 -10.45 -26.15
C ALA A 161 24.92 -10.49 -27.67
N GLU A 162 26.04 -10.72 -28.35
CA GLU A 162 26.09 -11.02 -29.77
C GLU A 162 26.03 -12.54 -29.97
N PRO A 163 25.01 -13.10 -30.65
CA PRO A 163 24.95 -14.53 -30.95
C PRO A 163 26.09 -14.97 -31.87
N ALA A 164 26.70 -16.10 -31.59
CA ALA A 164 27.69 -16.67 -32.52
C ALA A 164 27.03 -17.31 -33.76
N VAL A 165 25.73 -17.70 -33.64
CA VAL A 165 24.92 -18.25 -34.75
C VAL A 165 23.55 -17.59 -34.74
N TYR A 166 23.08 -17.13 -35.90
CA TYR A 166 21.93 -16.23 -36.05
C TYR A 166 20.57 -16.90 -36.35
N ASP A 167 20.47 -18.23 -36.26
CA ASP A 167 19.25 -18.93 -36.73
C ASP A 167 18.19 -19.20 -35.67
N THR A 168 18.48 -19.05 -34.36
CA THR A 168 17.63 -19.55 -33.27
C THR A 168 17.68 -18.66 -32.04
N TYR A 169 17.47 -17.37 -32.19
CA TYR A 169 17.52 -16.37 -31.12
C TYR A 169 16.69 -16.75 -29.88
N ARG A 170 15.47 -17.22 -30.10
CA ARG A 170 14.60 -17.60 -28.98
C ARG A 170 15.18 -18.74 -28.14
N LYS A 171 15.66 -19.80 -28.77
CA LYS A 171 16.28 -20.93 -28.04
C LYS A 171 17.56 -20.52 -27.33
N LEU A 172 18.36 -19.64 -27.98
CA LEU A 172 19.55 -19.08 -27.35
C LEU A 172 19.19 -18.25 -26.10
N ALA A 173 18.11 -17.45 -26.16
CA ALA A 173 17.63 -16.69 -25.02
C ALA A 173 17.14 -17.61 -23.89
N ASP A 174 16.35 -18.66 -24.21
CA ASP A 174 15.87 -19.64 -23.23
C ASP A 174 17.04 -20.33 -22.50
N GLU A 175 18.05 -20.82 -23.25
CA GLU A 175 19.22 -21.46 -22.67
C GLU A 175 20.11 -20.47 -21.87
N SER A 176 20.17 -19.20 -22.31
CA SER A 176 20.92 -18.17 -21.59
C SER A 176 20.30 -17.86 -20.23
N VAL A 177 18.98 -17.69 -20.16
CA VAL A 177 18.25 -17.49 -18.88
C VAL A 177 18.45 -18.68 -17.97
N LYS A 178 18.27 -19.90 -18.49
CA LYS A 178 18.45 -21.14 -17.73
C LYS A 178 19.87 -21.27 -17.16
N ALA A 179 20.88 -21.00 -17.98
CA ALA A 179 22.28 -21.07 -17.55
C ALA A 179 22.61 -19.99 -16.50
N PHE A 180 22.09 -18.78 -16.65
CA PHE A 180 22.33 -17.68 -15.72
C PHE A 180 21.65 -17.88 -14.37
N VAL A 181 20.38 -18.28 -14.39
CA VAL A 181 19.58 -18.48 -13.16
C VAL A 181 20.02 -19.73 -12.41
N GLN A 182 20.42 -20.78 -13.13
CA GLN A 182 20.69 -22.11 -12.57
C GLN A 182 19.49 -22.59 -11.73
N ASP A 183 19.63 -23.59 -10.89
CA ASP A 183 18.60 -24.04 -9.95
C ASP A 183 18.56 -23.19 -8.65
N LYS A 184 19.06 -21.94 -8.70
CA LYS A 184 19.19 -21.07 -7.52
C LYS A 184 17.99 -20.15 -7.31
N GLN A 185 17.07 -20.08 -8.28
CA GLN A 185 15.83 -19.34 -8.16
C GLN A 185 14.70 -20.26 -7.69
N PRO A 186 13.90 -19.89 -6.67
CA PRO A 186 12.81 -20.72 -6.15
C PRO A 186 11.74 -21.05 -7.19
N ALA A 187 11.37 -20.08 -8.04
CA ALA A 187 10.43 -20.30 -9.14
C ALA A 187 11.12 -20.29 -10.50
N SER A 188 10.56 -21.06 -11.43
CA SER A 188 11.00 -21.03 -12.82
C SER A 188 10.79 -19.65 -13.42
N VAL A 189 11.82 -19.13 -14.06
CA VAL A 189 11.72 -17.92 -14.89
C VAL A 189 11.18 -18.34 -16.25
N GLU A 190 9.96 -17.89 -16.57
CA GLU A 190 9.24 -18.30 -17.77
C GLU A 190 9.24 -17.18 -18.81
N PHE A 191 9.29 -17.58 -20.07
CA PHE A 191 9.10 -16.66 -21.19
C PHE A 191 7.71 -15.99 -21.14
N ARG A 192 7.69 -14.69 -21.46
CA ARG A 192 6.48 -13.89 -21.50
C ARG A 192 6.19 -13.31 -22.88
N ALA A 193 7.18 -12.71 -23.48
CA ALA A 193 7.00 -11.99 -24.73
C ALA A 193 8.32 -11.80 -25.47
N GLU A 194 8.20 -11.37 -26.72
CA GLU A 194 9.32 -10.98 -27.56
C GLU A 194 9.02 -9.69 -28.29
N GLY A 195 10.07 -8.99 -28.68
CA GLY A 195 10.04 -7.76 -29.44
C GLY A 195 11.30 -7.56 -30.27
N LYS A 196 11.42 -6.39 -30.85
CA LYS A 196 12.61 -5.95 -31.59
C LYS A 196 12.95 -4.52 -31.22
N LEU A 197 14.18 -4.29 -30.83
CA LEU A 197 14.68 -2.98 -30.41
C LEU A 197 16.04 -2.71 -31.06
N PHE A 198 16.16 -1.58 -31.75
CA PHE A 198 17.33 -1.19 -32.56
C PHE A 198 17.76 -2.30 -33.53
N SER A 199 16.76 -2.83 -34.23
CA SER A 199 16.91 -3.96 -35.17
C SER A 199 17.39 -5.27 -34.53
N SER A 200 17.39 -5.41 -33.23
CA SER A 200 17.85 -6.61 -32.52
C SER A 200 16.73 -7.23 -31.68
N PRO A 201 16.54 -8.55 -31.69
CA PRO A 201 15.49 -9.22 -30.93
C PRO A 201 15.71 -9.08 -29.43
N ILE A 202 14.62 -8.84 -28.71
CA ILE A 202 14.56 -8.78 -27.24
C ILE A 202 13.47 -9.71 -26.74
N PHE A 203 13.80 -10.48 -25.69
CA PHE A 203 12.93 -11.49 -25.10
C PHE A 203 12.71 -11.18 -23.63
N GLU A 204 11.43 -11.20 -23.21
CA GLU A 204 11.01 -10.97 -21.82
C GLU A 204 10.72 -12.29 -21.11
N TYR A 205 11.25 -12.41 -19.92
CA TYR A 205 11.00 -13.51 -18.99
C TYR A 205 10.62 -12.96 -17.61
N ASP A 206 9.81 -13.69 -16.87
CA ASP A 206 9.41 -13.28 -15.50
C ASP A 206 9.17 -14.52 -14.63
N SER A 207 9.55 -14.45 -13.37
CA SER A 207 9.20 -15.44 -12.37
C SER A 207 7.76 -15.22 -11.89
N ARG A 208 7.09 -16.31 -11.41
CA ARG A 208 5.73 -16.24 -10.86
C ARG A 208 5.71 -16.02 -9.35
N GLU A 209 6.83 -15.57 -8.78
CA GLU A 209 6.92 -15.36 -7.34
C GLU A 209 5.94 -14.28 -6.86
N ASP A 210 5.24 -14.59 -5.76
CA ASP A 210 4.33 -13.65 -5.14
C ASP A 210 5.06 -12.65 -4.22
N ASP A 211 6.20 -13.04 -3.64
CA ASP A 211 7.07 -12.12 -2.89
C ASP A 211 7.92 -11.30 -3.88
N ALA A 212 7.72 -9.98 -3.89
CA ALA A 212 8.49 -9.07 -4.75
C ALA A 212 10.00 -9.19 -4.53
N ARG A 213 10.45 -9.46 -3.30
CA ARG A 213 11.86 -9.64 -2.94
C ARG A 213 12.51 -10.88 -3.56
N GLN A 214 11.70 -11.81 -4.07
CA GLN A 214 12.14 -13.01 -4.77
C GLN A 214 11.84 -12.98 -6.26
N ARG A 215 11.18 -11.93 -6.72
CA ARG A 215 10.76 -11.81 -8.11
C ARG A 215 11.92 -11.39 -9.00
N CYS A 216 12.13 -12.14 -10.08
CA CYS A 216 13.10 -11.86 -11.11
C CYS A 216 12.41 -11.61 -12.46
N HIS A 217 12.52 -10.39 -12.94
CA HIS A 217 12.22 -10.03 -14.32
C HIS A 217 13.52 -10.08 -15.11
N PHE A 218 13.50 -10.67 -16.32
CA PHE A 218 14.69 -10.89 -17.10
C PHE A 218 14.45 -10.47 -18.56
N LEU A 219 15.32 -9.65 -19.09
CA LEU A 219 15.36 -9.27 -20.50
C LEU A 219 16.61 -9.87 -21.16
N VAL A 220 16.44 -10.53 -22.30
CA VAL A 220 17.55 -11.00 -23.12
C VAL A 220 17.50 -10.27 -24.44
N TRP A 221 18.50 -9.44 -24.68
CA TRP A 221 18.63 -8.63 -25.88
C TRP A 221 19.81 -9.14 -26.72
N LEU A 222 19.50 -9.78 -27.84
CA LEU A 222 20.49 -10.45 -28.68
C LEU A 222 20.81 -9.58 -29.90
N GLN A 223 22.04 -9.13 -30.01
CA GLN A 223 22.49 -8.28 -31.09
C GLN A 223 22.38 -8.99 -32.44
N GLU A 224 21.54 -8.50 -33.33
CA GLU A 224 21.44 -8.88 -34.73
C GLU A 224 22.13 -7.85 -35.62
N ASN A 225 22.05 -6.58 -35.25
CA ASN A 225 22.66 -5.46 -35.96
C ASN A 225 23.88 -4.93 -35.19
N SER A 226 25.02 -4.82 -35.86
CA SER A 226 26.26 -4.31 -35.27
C SER A 226 26.15 -2.85 -34.76
N GLN A 227 25.16 -2.09 -35.23
CA GLN A 227 24.92 -0.73 -34.76
C GLN A 227 23.98 -0.62 -33.54
N THR A 228 23.44 -1.73 -33.06
CA THR A 228 22.51 -1.71 -31.93
C THR A 228 23.09 -0.97 -30.72
N LEU A 229 24.37 -1.18 -30.39
CA LEU A 229 25.05 -0.49 -29.30
C LEU A 229 25.16 1.02 -29.49
N ASN A 230 25.18 1.52 -30.74
CA ASN A 230 25.23 2.96 -31.01
C ASN A 230 23.94 3.67 -30.59
N PHE A 231 22.81 2.94 -30.57
CA PHE A 231 21.51 3.45 -30.13
C PHE A 231 21.29 3.23 -28.63
N ALA A 232 21.96 2.26 -28.01
CA ALA A 232 21.91 2.02 -26.58
C ALA A 232 22.72 3.07 -25.80
N THR A 233 22.32 4.33 -25.92
CA THR A 233 22.95 5.47 -25.27
C THR A 233 22.64 5.57 -23.80
N ALA A 234 23.35 6.44 -23.07
CA ALA A 234 23.01 6.75 -21.67
C ALA A 234 21.57 7.26 -21.53
N THR A 235 21.08 8.06 -22.49
CA THR A 235 19.69 8.54 -22.53
C THR A 235 18.68 7.40 -22.66
N PHE A 236 18.95 6.42 -23.53
CA PHE A 236 18.11 5.24 -23.65
C PHE A 236 18.09 4.42 -22.34
N ASN A 237 19.28 4.15 -21.76
CA ASN A 237 19.38 3.40 -20.51
C ASN A 237 18.61 4.06 -19.36
N PHE A 238 18.65 5.37 -19.32
CA PHE A 238 17.90 6.17 -18.37
C PHE A 238 16.38 6.00 -18.53
N TYR A 239 15.86 6.11 -19.76
CA TYR A 239 14.43 5.87 -20.03
C TYR A 239 14.03 4.42 -19.75
N LEU A 240 14.89 3.46 -20.08
CA LEU A 240 14.64 2.05 -19.78
C LEU A 240 14.56 1.82 -18.27
N MET A 241 15.46 2.40 -17.49
CA MET A 241 15.46 2.24 -16.04
C MET A 241 14.20 2.83 -15.39
N ASN A 242 13.76 4.02 -15.84
CA ASN A 242 12.49 4.63 -15.41
C ASN A 242 11.29 3.76 -15.74
N LEU A 243 11.25 3.21 -16.95
CA LEU A 243 10.21 2.26 -17.38
C LEU A 243 10.18 1.02 -16.49
N LEU A 244 11.35 0.43 -16.21
CA LEU A 244 11.47 -0.77 -15.40
C LEU A 244 11.14 -0.50 -13.92
N CYS A 245 11.48 0.68 -13.39
CA CYS A 245 11.11 1.13 -12.06
C CYS A 245 9.58 1.21 -11.92
N SER A 246 8.93 1.92 -12.85
CA SER A 246 7.47 2.04 -12.87
C SER A 246 6.79 0.66 -13.00
N ARG A 247 7.34 -0.22 -13.85
CA ARG A 247 6.87 -1.61 -13.96
C ARG A 247 6.94 -2.35 -12.63
N ALA A 248 8.07 -2.26 -11.93
CA ALA A 248 8.27 -2.93 -10.65
C ALA A 248 7.26 -2.43 -9.61
N LYS A 249 7.05 -1.12 -9.51
CA LYS A 249 6.05 -0.50 -8.62
C LYS A 249 4.63 -0.96 -8.92
N ILE A 250 4.21 -0.90 -10.19
CA ILE A 250 2.87 -1.35 -10.61
C ILE A 250 2.60 -2.78 -10.18
N VAL A 251 3.55 -3.67 -10.43
CA VAL A 251 3.39 -5.08 -10.12
C VAL A 251 3.39 -5.33 -8.62
N PHE A 252 4.25 -4.65 -7.87
CA PHE A 252 4.32 -4.73 -6.41
C PHE A 252 2.99 -4.26 -5.81
N VAL A 253 2.57 -3.04 -6.13
CA VAL A 253 1.35 -2.42 -5.57
C VAL A 253 0.09 -3.22 -5.93
N HIS A 254 -0.02 -3.71 -7.18
CA HIS A 254 -1.13 -4.58 -7.54
C HIS A 254 -1.22 -5.83 -6.66
N ARG A 255 -0.10 -6.46 -6.33
CA ARG A 255 -0.07 -7.64 -5.46
C ARG A 255 -0.42 -7.31 -4.01
N GLU A 256 0.11 -6.19 -3.50
CA GLU A 256 -0.25 -5.71 -2.15
C GLU A 256 -1.75 -5.36 -2.09
N ALA A 257 -2.29 -4.68 -3.10
CA ALA A 257 -3.73 -4.43 -3.21
C ALA A 257 -4.56 -5.73 -3.16
N ARG A 258 -4.12 -6.79 -3.85
CA ARG A 258 -4.79 -8.10 -3.78
C ARG A 258 -4.75 -8.73 -2.39
N LYS A 259 -3.67 -8.55 -1.62
CA LYS A 259 -3.57 -9.01 -0.23
C LYS A 259 -4.52 -8.22 0.67
N LYS A 260 -4.48 -6.89 0.57
CA LYS A 260 -5.36 -5.96 1.32
C LYS A 260 -6.84 -6.25 1.04
N TYR A 261 -7.19 -6.47 -0.23
CA TYR A 261 -8.55 -6.87 -0.60
C TYR A 261 -9.00 -8.17 0.07
N ARG A 262 -8.15 -9.20 0.06
CA ARG A 262 -8.47 -10.48 0.72
C ARG A 262 -8.69 -10.31 2.23
N GLN A 263 -7.87 -9.47 2.88
CA GLN A 263 -8.04 -9.13 4.29
C GLN A 263 -9.37 -8.42 4.54
N ALA A 264 -9.69 -7.41 3.72
CA ALA A 264 -10.97 -6.71 3.80
C ALA A 264 -12.17 -7.64 3.54
N GLN A 265 -12.06 -8.52 2.54
CA GLN A 265 -13.09 -9.51 2.23
C GLN A 265 -13.31 -10.48 3.38
N GLN A 266 -12.26 -10.90 4.08
CA GLN A 266 -12.38 -11.72 5.29
C GLN A 266 -13.14 -10.98 6.39
N ILE A 267 -12.82 -9.70 6.64
CA ILE A 267 -13.53 -8.85 7.61
C ILE A 267 -15.01 -8.74 7.25
N VAL A 268 -15.32 -8.51 5.96
CA VAL A 268 -16.71 -8.45 5.46
C VAL A 268 -17.43 -9.78 5.70
N SER A 269 -16.80 -10.91 5.35
CA SER A 269 -17.37 -12.24 5.58
C SER A 269 -17.61 -12.53 7.06
N ASP A 270 -16.67 -12.15 7.92
CA ASP A 270 -16.81 -12.32 9.37
C ASP A 270 -17.96 -11.48 9.93
N LEU A 271 -18.16 -10.27 9.41
CA LEU A 271 -19.29 -9.41 9.74
C LEU A 271 -20.63 -10.00 9.25
N GLU A 272 -20.69 -10.47 8.00
CA GLU A 272 -21.88 -11.14 7.45
C GLU A 272 -22.27 -12.36 8.28
N ASN A 273 -21.32 -13.16 8.74
CA ASN A 273 -21.54 -14.32 9.59
C ASN A 273 -22.05 -13.96 11.00
N LYS A 274 -21.83 -12.73 11.46
CA LYS A 274 -22.34 -12.23 12.76
C LYS A 274 -23.78 -11.69 12.67
N LEU A 275 -24.24 -11.28 11.48
CA LEU A 275 -25.60 -10.75 11.31
C LEU A 275 -26.69 -11.74 11.77
N PRO A 276 -26.62 -13.06 11.51
CA PRO A 276 -27.60 -14.02 12.02
C PRO A 276 -27.65 -14.13 13.55
N ALA A 277 -26.53 -13.85 14.26
CA ALA A 277 -26.51 -13.84 15.72
C ALA A 277 -27.47 -12.79 16.30
N PHE A 278 -27.76 -11.75 15.52
CA PHE A 278 -28.73 -10.73 15.85
C PHE A 278 -30.14 -11.30 16.15
N SER A 279 -30.65 -12.15 15.25
CA SER A 279 -31.95 -12.80 15.44
C SER A 279 -31.99 -13.77 16.63
N GLN A 280 -30.84 -14.29 17.07
CA GLN A 280 -30.73 -15.10 18.26
C GLN A 280 -30.78 -14.23 19.52
N ILE A 281 -30.07 -13.11 19.53
CA ILE A 281 -30.07 -12.14 20.63
C ILE A 281 -31.48 -11.53 20.82
N GLU A 282 -32.22 -11.28 19.74
CA GLU A 282 -33.58 -10.77 19.78
C GLU A 282 -34.55 -11.71 20.56
N ARG A 283 -34.32 -13.03 20.49
CA ARG A 283 -35.13 -14.04 21.13
C ARG A 283 -34.77 -14.28 22.60
N GLU A 284 -33.69 -13.65 23.07
CA GLU A 284 -33.26 -13.76 24.47
C GLU A 284 -34.34 -13.16 25.42
N GLN A 285 -34.76 -13.95 26.40
CA GLN A 285 -35.80 -13.55 27.35
C GLN A 285 -35.24 -12.72 28.51
N ASP A 286 -33.98 -12.98 28.88
CA ASP A 286 -33.31 -12.17 29.90
C ASP A 286 -32.83 -10.85 29.29
N ARG A 287 -33.52 -9.76 29.66
CA ARG A 287 -33.22 -8.43 29.15
C ARG A 287 -31.81 -7.95 29.48
N GLN A 288 -31.25 -8.31 30.61
CA GLN A 288 -29.90 -7.93 30.98
C GLN A 288 -28.88 -8.61 30.09
N VAL A 289 -29.06 -9.91 29.84
CA VAL A 289 -28.23 -10.72 28.94
C VAL A 289 -28.37 -10.21 27.49
N LYS A 290 -29.61 -9.94 27.06
CA LYS A 290 -29.90 -9.39 25.73
C LYS A 290 -29.19 -8.06 25.51
N LEU A 291 -29.30 -7.12 26.43
CA LEU A 291 -28.68 -5.81 26.35
C LEU A 291 -27.15 -5.91 26.34
N GLN A 292 -26.57 -6.78 27.15
CA GLN A 292 -25.13 -7.01 27.18
C GLN A 292 -24.64 -7.59 25.86
N ASN A 293 -25.32 -8.58 25.29
CA ASN A 293 -24.98 -9.20 24.02
C ASN A 293 -25.12 -8.21 22.86
N LEU A 294 -26.14 -7.34 22.84
CA LEU A 294 -26.29 -6.28 21.85
C LEU A 294 -25.16 -5.27 21.92
N LYS A 295 -24.74 -4.84 23.12
CA LYS A 295 -23.62 -3.91 23.32
C LYS A 295 -22.29 -4.51 22.86
N GLN A 296 -22.08 -5.79 23.16
CA GLN A 296 -20.89 -6.51 22.72
C GLN A 296 -20.86 -6.63 21.21
N LEU A 297 -21.95 -7.06 20.58
CA LEU A 297 -22.08 -7.16 19.12
C LEU A 297 -21.81 -5.80 18.44
N LEU A 298 -22.38 -4.72 18.97
CA LEU A 298 -22.17 -3.36 18.46
C LEU A 298 -20.69 -2.95 18.53
N ALA A 299 -20.00 -3.25 19.62
CA ALA A 299 -18.59 -2.96 19.79
C ALA A 299 -17.72 -3.74 18.80
N GLU A 300 -18.01 -5.03 18.62
CA GLU A 300 -17.28 -5.89 17.66
C GLU A 300 -17.47 -5.43 16.21
N ILE A 301 -18.73 -5.18 15.80
CA ILE A 301 -19.02 -4.69 14.44
C ILE A 301 -18.31 -3.35 14.19
N ARG A 302 -18.32 -2.43 15.16
CA ARG A 302 -17.67 -1.12 15.03
C ARG A 302 -16.16 -1.25 14.81
N THR A 303 -15.48 -2.12 15.55
CA THR A 303 -14.05 -2.35 15.41
C THR A 303 -13.72 -2.91 14.02
N GLN A 304 -14.43 -3.95 13.59
CA GLN A 304 -14.22 -4.56 12.28
C GLN A 304 -14.53 -3.59 11.13
N MET A 305 -15.53 -2.72 11.30
CA MET A 305 -15.82 -1.67 10.31
C MET A 305 -14.70 -0.64 10.19
N PHE A 306 -14.05 -0.28 11.30
CA PHE A 306 -12.87 0.60 11.26
C PHE A 306 -11.73 -0.06 10.48
N ASP A 307 -11.43 -1.33 10.76
CA ASP A 307 -10.40 -2.09 10.06
C ASP A 307 -10.71 -2.20 8.55
N CYS A 308 -11.98 -2.48 8.20
CA CYS A 308 -12.43 -2.49 6.81
C CYS A 308 -12.26 -1.13 6.12
N ALA A 309 -12.61 -0.04 6.80
CA ALA A 309 -12.44 1.32 6.27
C ALA A 309 -10.97 1.67 6.02
N GLN A 310 -10.08 1.21 6.88
CA GLN A 310 -8.65 1.37 6.70
C GLN A 310 -8.15 0.62 5.45
N GLN A 311 -8.59 -0.62 5.23
CA GLN A 311 -8.24 -1.37 4.01
C GLN A 311 -8.77 -0.70 2.75
N VAL A 312 -9.98 -0.15 2.78
CA VAL A 312 -10.55 0.62 1.65
C VAL A 312 -9.71 1.86 1.34
N ARG A 313 -9.22 2.57 2.38
CA ARG A 313 -8.31 3.70 2.19
C ARG A 313 -7.01 3.26 1.51
N TYR A 314 -6.36 2.22 2.01
CA TYR A 314 -5.13 1.69 1.43
C TYR A 314 -5.32 1.24 -0.03
N LEU A 315 -6.44 0.60 -0.36
CA LEU A 315 -6.74 0.21 -1.74
C LEU A 315 -6.92 1.42 -2.67
N LYS A 316 -7.45 2.54 -2.17
CA LYS A 316 -7.54 3.80 -2.95
C LYS A 316 -6.15 4.38 -3.20
N GLU A 317 -5.27 4.35 -2.20
CA GLU A 317 -3.88 4.76 -2.31
C GLU A 317 -3.12 3.87 -3.31
N ASP A 318 -3.30 2.55 -3.22
CA ASP A 318 -2.73 1.58 -4.16
C ASP A 318 -3.18 1.86 -5.61
N LYS A 319 -4.48 2.14 -5.82
CA LYS A 319 -4.99 2.51 -7.14
C LYS A 319 -4.29 3.75 -7.69
N ASN A 320 -4.20 4.81 -6.89
CA ASN A 320 -3.53 6.05 -7.30
C ASN A 320 -2.05 5.82 -7.62
N THR A 321 -1.37 4.97 -6.85
CA THR A 321 0.02 4.61 -7.10
C THR A 321 0.19 3.87 -8.43
N ILE A 322 -0.73 2.96 -8.77
CA ILE A 322 -0.71 2.29 -10.08
C ILE A 322 -1.01 3.29 -11.19
N ASP A 323 -1.99 4.19 -11.02
CA ASP A 323 -2.34 5.22 -12.00
C ASP A 323 -1.11 6.08 -12.35
N THR A 324 -0.45 6.64 -11.33
CA THR A 324 0.75 7.48 -11.51
C THR A 324 1.90 6.71 -12.18
N ASN A 325 2.15 5.46 -11.75
CA ASN A 325 3.23 4.69 -12.33
C ASN A 325 2.90 4.16 -13.74
N ALA A 326 1.63 3.97 -14.09
CA ALA A 326 1.22 3.68 -15.47
C ALA A 326 1.47 4.88 -16.39
N GLU A 327 1.18 6.11 -15.93
CA GLU A 327 1.54 7.35 -16.65
C GLU A 327 3.05 7.45 -16.84
N ASN A 328 3.85 7.29 -15.78
CA ASN A 328 5.32 7.34 -15.86
C ASN A 328 5.89 6.27 -16.80
N TYR A 329 5.32 5.07 -16.77
CA TYR A 329 5.68 3.99 -17.70
C TYR A 329 5.35 4.36 -19.15
N GLY A 330 4.17 4.91 -19.41
CA GLY A 330 3.72 5.37 -20.73
C GLY A 330 4.62 6.47 -21.30
N ASP A 331 5.02 7.43 -20.45
CA ASP A 331 5.94 8.50 -20.82
C ASP A 331 7.33 7.96 -21.17
N ALA A 332 7.87 7.06 -20.33
CA ALA A 332 9.15 6.42 -20.59
C ALA A 332 9.09 5.57 -21.88
N LEU A 333 8.02 4.82 -22.11
CA LEU A 333 7.80 4.05 -23.32
C LEU A 333 7.73 4.95 -24.57
N THR A 334 7.06 6.10 -24.47
CA THR A 334 6.97 7.10 -25.54
C THR A 334 8.35 7.66 -25.88
N LYS A 335 9.16 7.99 -24.87
CA LYS A 335 10.55 8.44 -25.04
C LYS A 335 11.42 7.36 -25.69
N ILE A 336 11.30 6.10 -25.26
CA ILE A 336 12.00 4.96 -25.89
C ILE A 336 11.58 4.80 -27.35
N ARG A 337 10.26 4.88 -27.64
CA ARG A 337 9.75 4.81 -29.02
C ARG A 337 10.29 5.91 -29.92
N SER A 338 10.54 7.09 -29.40
CA SER A 338 11.12 8.19 -30.16
C SER A 338 12.58 7.93 -30.60
N LEU A 339 13.26 6.98 -29.96
CA LEU A 339 14.61 6.54 -30.30
C LEU A 339 14.60 5.31 -31.22
N CYS A 340 13.46 4.64 -31.40
CA CYS A 340 13.34 3.44 -32.22
C CYS A 340 13.60 3.71 -33.68
N ILE A 341 14.09 2.69 -34.35
CA ILE A 341 14.36 2.72 -35.80
C ILE A 341 13.29 1.92 -36.57
N PRO A 342 13.14 2.14 -37.89
CA PRO A 342 12.15 1.40 -38.67
C PRO A 342 12.29 -0.12 -38.54
N GLY A 343 11.19 -0.80 -38.22
CA GLY A 343 11.14 -2.24 -38.03
C GLY A 343 11.26 -2.71 -36.58
N ASP A 344 11.47 -1.79 -35.64
CA ASP A 344 11.39 -2.10 -34.22
C ASP A 344 9.94 -2.41 -33.78
N ASN A 345 9.81 -3.29 -32.80
CA ASN A 345 8.54 -3.71 -32.24
C ASN A 345 8.64 -3.78 -30.71
N LEU A 346 7.95 -2.86 -30.04
CA LEU A 346 7.85 -2.78 -28.57
C LEU A 346 6.44 -3.13 -28.06
N ASP A 347 5.68 -3.92 -28.82
CA ASP A 347 4.31 -4.28 -28.46
C ASP A 347 4.22 -4.98 -27.10
N PHE A 348 5.25 -5.72 -26.69
CA PHE A 348 5.27 -6.38 -25.39
C PHE A 348 5.28 -5.37 -24.24
N LEU A 349 5.98 -4.23 -24.37
CA LEU A 349 5.95 -3.15 -23.40
C LEU A 349 4.58 -2.45 -23.39
N GLN A 350 3.97 -2.23 -24.55
CA GLN A 350 2.63 -1.69 -24.63
C GLN A 350 1.59 -2.62 -23.98
N LYS A 351 1.67 -3.92 -24.25
CA LYS A 351 0.78 -4.92 -23.62
C LYS A 351 0.88 -4.91 -22.10
N PHE A 352 2.04 -4.62 -21.53
CA PHE A 352 2.16 -4.46 -20.09
C PHE A 352 1.43 -3.20 -19.61
N LEU A 353 1.56 -2.07 -20.30
CA LEU A 353 0.82 -0.84 -19.99
C LEU A 353 -0.69 -1.08 -20.06
N ASP A 354 -1.15 -1.68 -21.15
CA ASP A 354 -2.56 -2.05 -21.33
C ASP A 354 -3.07 -2.99 -20.23
N LEU A 355 -2.21 -3.90 -19.76
CA LEU A 355 -2.53 -4.78 -18.62
C LEU A 355 -2.66 -4.00 -17.32
N ALA A 356 -1.77 -3.03 -17.07
CA ALA A 356 -1.81 -2.18 -15.88
C ALA A 356 -3.09 -1.34 -15.85
N GLU A 357 -3.39 -0.64 -16.94
CA GLU A 357 -4.55 0.25 -17.06
C GLU A 357 -5.88 -0.51 -17.09
N ASN A 358 -5.99 -1.53 -17.95
CA ASN A 358 -7.29 -2.17 -18.22
C ASN A 358 -7.59 -3.36 -17.32
N LYS A 359 -6.59 -3.92 -16.62
CA LYS A 359 -6.81 -5.07 -15.75
C LYS A 359 -6.49 -4.78 -14.30
N TYR A 360 -5.31 -4.22 -13.97
CA TYR A 360 -4.92 -4.04 -12.58
C TYR A 360 -5.73 -2.92 -11.91
N GLN A 361 -5.79 -1.74 -12.53
CA GLN A 361 -6.59 -0.62 -12.04
C GLN A 361 -8.07 -0.99 -11.96
N ARG A 362 -8.61 -1.58 -13.03
CA ARG A 362 -10.02 -1.99 -13.07
C ARG A 362 -10.36 -3.04 -12.01
N GLN A 363 -9.45 -3.97 -11.73
CA GLN A 363 -9.67 -4.97 -10.68
C GLN A 363 -9.78 -4.30 -9.31
N ILE A 364 -8.89 -3.35 -8.99
CA ILE A 364 -8.93 -2.62 -7.72
C ILE A 364 -10.21 -1.79 -7.62
N GLU A 365 -10.65 -1.18 -8.71
CA GLU A 365 -11.91 -0.43 -8.75
C GLU A 365 -13.13 -1.32 -8.46
N ILE A 366 -13.19 -2.50 -9.05
CA ILE A 366 -14.25 -3.50 -8.78
C ILE A 366 -14.20 -3.92 -7.31
N ASP A 367 -13.01 -4.20 -6.79
CA ASP A 367 -12.79 -4.59 -5.40
C ASP A 367 -13.23 -3.48 -4.42
N LEU A 368 -12.90 -2.22 -4.73
CA LEU A 368 -13.34 -1.05 -3.97
C LEU A 368 -14.86 -0.89 -3.97
N ASN A 369 -15.51 -1.03 -5.13
CA ASN A 369 -16.96 -0.91 -5.25
C ASN A 369 -17.68 -1.96 -4.39
N TYR A 370 -17.17 -3.19 -4.38
CA TYR A 370 -17.69 -4.25 -3.51
C TYR A 370 -17.56 -3.91 -2.03
N LEU A 371 -16.36 -3.46 -1.60
CA LEU A 371 -16.10 -3.14 -0.20
C LEU A 371 -16.90 -1.92 0.27
N ILE A 372 -17.04 -0.88 -0.56
CA ILE A 372 -17.83 0.32 -0.24
C ILE A 372 -19.31 -0.05 -0.06
N ALA A 373 -19.88 -0.86 -0.97
CA ALA A 373 -21.25 -1.34 -0.84
C ALA A 373 -21.48 -2.15 0.46
N SER A 374 -20.48 -2.97 0.84
CA SER A 374 -20.52 -3.72 2.10
C SER A 374 -20.43 -2.79 3.32
N GLN A 375 -19.61 -1.74 3.27
CA GLN A 375 -19.54 -0.74 4.34
C GLN A 375 -20.88 -0.06 4.58
N ASP A 376 -21.59 0.33 3.51
CA ASP A 376 -22.91 0.98 3.61
C ASP A 376 -23.93 0.06 4.29
N LEU A 377 -23.92 -1.23 3.94
CA LEU A 377 -24.78 -2.23 4.59
C LEU A 377 -24.50 -2.36 6.09
N PHE A 378 -23.22 -2.42 6.46
CA PHE A 378 -22.84 -2.53 7.87
C PHE A 378 -23.10 -1.24 8.64
N GLN A 379 -22.97 -0.09 8.03
CA GLN A 379 -23.36 1.20 8.62
C GLN A 379 -24.85 1.21 8.99
N GLN A 380 -25.72 0.69 8.12
CA GLN A 380 -27.14 0.53 8.41
C GLN A 380 -27.37 -0.45 9.54
N SER A 381 -26.63 -1.57 9.55
CA SER A 381 -26.69 -2.57 10.61
C SER A 381 -26.29 -1.98 11.97
N ILE A 382 -25.21 -1.22 12.03
CA ILE A 382 -24.77 -0.49 13.24
C ILE A 382 -25.88 0.43 13.75
N SER A 383 -26.52 1.19 12.85
CA SER A 383 -27.60 2.11 13.22
C SER A 383 -28.81 1.36 13.79
N THR A 384 -29.15 0.21 13.21
CA THR A 384 -30.23 -0.66 13.69
C THR A 384 -29.92 -1.23 15.07
N VAL A 385 -28.73 -1.84 15.25
CA VAL A 385 -28.30 -2.42 16.55
C VAL A 385 -28.26 -1.34 17.62
N ARG A 386 -27.78 -0.14 17.28
CA ARG A 386 -27.75 1.00 18.19
C ARG A 386 -29.15 1.39 18.66
N GLY A 387 -30.10 1.52 17.72
CA GLY A 387 -31.49 1.80 18.06
C GLY A 387 -32.09 0.75 19.02
N MET A 388 -31.78 -0.52 18.80
CA MET A 388 -32.21 -1.60 19.69
C MET A 388 -31.55 -1.53 21.06
N VAL A 389 -30.25 -1.23 21.14
CA VAL A 389 -29.56 -1.02 22.42
C VAL A 389 -30.23 0.12 23.21
N GLU A 390 -30.58 1.20 22.54
CA GLU A 390 -31.26 2.36 23.16
C GLU A 390 -32.65 1.97 23.70
N ILE A 391 -33.43 1.22 22.91
CA ILE A 391 -34.78 0.76 23.31
C ILE A 391 -34.66 -0.22 24.51
N GLU A 392 -33.83 -1.24 24.39
CA GLU A 392 -33.67 -2.25 25.49
C GLU A 392 -33.09 -1.61 26.76
N GLN A 393 -32.25 -0.60 26.64
CA GLN A 393 -31.74 0.14 27.81
C GLN A 393 -32.87 0.88 28.54
N VAL A 394 -33.71 1.60 27.80
CA VAL A 394 -34.85 2.33 28.37
C VAL A 394 -35.82 1.38 29.03
N GLU A 395 -36.12 0.24 28.41
CA GLU A 395 -37.02 -0.75 28.97
C GLU A 395 -36.42 -1.45 30.21
N PHE A 396 -35.11 -1.75 30.18
CA PHE A 396 -34.41 -2.32 31.34
C PHE A 396 -34.42 -1.38 32.54
N ASP A 397 -34.17 -0.08 32.30
CA ASP A 397 -34.18 0.93 33.34
C ASP A 397 -35.59 1.11 33.91
N ARG A 398 -36.63 1.05 33.06
CA ARG A 398 -38.03 1.09 33.50
C ARG A 398 -38.40 -0.13 34.36
N GLU A 399 -38.04 -1.35 33.95
CA GLU A 399 -38.30 -2.54 34.77
C GLU A 399 -37.54 -2.52 36.10
N LYS A 400 -36.33 -1.96 36.09
CA LYS A 400 -35.56 -1.78 37.32
C LYS A 400 -36.25 -0.81 38.27
N GLU A 401 -36.73 0.33 37.75
CA GLU A 401 -37.53 1.28 38.54
C GLU A 401 -38.82 0.63 39.08
N GLU A 402 -39.53 -0.14 38.24
CA GLU A 402 -40.76 -0.83 38.69
C GLU A 402 -40.45 -1.85 39.77
N ARG A 403 -39.38 -2.63 39.67
CA ARG A 403 -38.91 -3.57 40.69
C ARG A 403 -38.47 -2.85 41.98
N GLU A 404 -37.83 -1.71 41.86
CA GLU A 404 -37.44 -0.90 43.00
C GLU A 404 -38.69 -0.33 43.68
N ARG A 405 -39.64 0.23 42.91
CA ARG A 405 -40.95 0.70 43.45
C ARG A 405 -41.76 -0.41 44.08
N GLN A 406 -41.67 -1.63 43.56
CA GLN A 406 -42.36 -2.78 44.12
C GLN A 406 -41.70 -3.22 45.43
N ARG A 407 -40.37 -3.28 45.47
CA ARG A 407 -39.62 -3.54 46.72
C ARG A 407 -39.89 -2.46 47.76
N ASP A 408 -39.95 -1.19 47.33
CA ASP A 408 -40.27 -0.08 48.22
C ASP A 408 -41.70 -0.21 48.76
N ARG A 409 -42.66 -0.62 47.91
CA ARG A 409 -44.04 -0.89 48.35
C ARG A 409 -44.09 -2.05 49.32
N GLU A 410 -43.38 -3.13 49.05
CA GLU A 410 -43.29 -4.30 49.95
C GLU A 410 -42.59 -3.92 51.26
N GLN A 411 -41.51 -3.14 51.21
CA GLN A 411 -40.87 -2.59 52.40
C GLN A 411 -41.79 -1.63 53.15
N ILE A 412 -42.50 -0.75 52.47
CA ILE A 412 -43.47 0.15 53.11
C ILE A 412 -44.60 -0.63 53.75
N GLN A 413 -45.07 -1.73 53.13
CA GLN A 413 -46.06 -2.60 53.73
C GLN A 413 -45.49 -3.32 54.94
N LEU A 414 -44.25 -3.81 54.87
CA LEU A 414 -43.56 -4.44 56.03
C LEU A 414 -43.30 -3.42 57.15
N TYR A 415 -42.96 -2.17 56.74
CA TYR A 415 -42.78 -1.07 57.70
C TYR A 415 -44.13 -0.68 58.36
N ARG A 416 -45.22 -0.59 57.58
CA ARG A 416 -46.54 -0.32 58.12
C ARG A 416 -47.00 -1.40 59.08
N GLN A 417 -46.66 -2.65 58.80
CA GLN A 417 -46.91 -3.75 59.77
C GLN A 417 -46.05 -3.65 61.05
N LYS A 418 -44.79 -3.15 60.87
CA LYS A 418 -43.94 -2.87 62.07
C LYS A 418 -44.24 -1.54 62.72
N GLU A 419 -44.82 -0.58 61.98
CA GLU A 419 -45.20 0.73 62.51
C GLU A 419 -46.44 0.67 63.41
N GLU A 420 -47.29 -0.34 63.28
CA GLU A 420 -48.30 -0.67 64.25
C GLU A 420 -47.69 -1.20 65.57
N GLU A 421 -46.44 -1.69 65.50
CA GLU A 421 -45.68 -2.16 66.68
C GLU A 421 -44.72 -1.12 67.29
N GLU A 422 -44.25 -0.12 66.45
CA GLU A 422 -43.23 0.86 66.89
C GLU A 422 -43.55 2.31 66.46
N LYS A 423 -44.53 2.95 67.11
CA LYS A 423 -44.88 4.39 66.87
C LYS A 423 -43.81 5.40 67.28
N THR A 424 -42.60 5.01 67.54
CA THR A 424 -41.56 5.92 68.04
C THR A 424 -40.32 6.13 67.20
N ARG A 425 -40.20 5.48 66.00
CA ARG A 425 -38.95 5.64 65.14
C ARG A 425 -39.12 6.41 63.86
N ASP A 426 -40.27 7.02 63.59
CA ASP A 426 -40.62 7.52 62.25
C ASP A 426 -40.08 8.91 61.86
N ARG A 427 -39.29 9.57 62.65
CA ARG A 427 -38.79 10.90 62.28
C ARG A 427 -37.40 10.92 61.63
N GLU A 428 -36.58 9.93 61.79
CA GLU A 428 -35.20 9.94 61.25
C GLU A 428 -35.02 9.39 59.80
N GLN A 429 -36.04 8.66 59.29
CA GLN A 429 -35.89 8.03 57.95
C GLN A 429 -36.36 8.88 56.77
N MET A 430 -37.08 9.95 56.96
CA MET A 430 -37.58 10.80 55.85
C MET A 430 -36.51 11.63 55.15
N GLU A 431 -35.36 11.88 55.77
CA GLU A 431 -34.25 12.64 55.17
C GLU A 431 -33.40 11.78 54.20
N LEU A 432 -33.38 10.47 54.35
CA LEU A 432 -32.62 9.57 53.46
C LEU A 432 -33.24 9.45 52.05
N TYR A 433 -34.55 9.68 51.93
CA TYR A 433 -35.28 9.52 50.67
C TYR A 433 -34.92 10.60 49.62
N LYS A 434 -34.57 11.79 50.07
CA LYS A 434 -34.23 12.92 49.18
C LYS A 434 -32.87 12.82 48.50
N GLN A 435 -31.95 12.04 49.04
CA GLN A 435 -30.61 11.89 48.48
C GLN A 435 -30.51 10.91 47.30
N ASN A 436 -31.47 9.97 47.18
CA ASN A 436 -31.44 8.96 46.11
C ASN A 436 -31.98 9.51 44.75
N GLU A 437 -32.93 10.43 44.80
CA GLU A 437 -33.50 11.05 43.58
C GLU A 437 -32.49 11.96 42.81
N GLU A 438 -31.54 12.57 43.55
CA GLU A 438 -30.50 13.38 42.94
C GLU A 438 -29.41 12.56 42.23
N LYS A 439 -29.18 11.32 42.65
CA LYS A 439 -28.20 10.44 42.03
C LYS A 439 -28.69 9.85 40.71
N GLU A 440 -29.99 9.59 40.54
CA GLU A 440 -30.54 9.10 39.26
C GLU A 440 -30.52 10.17 38.18
N LYS A 441 -30.82 11.43 38.49
CA LYS A 441 -30.75 12.56 37.54
C LYS A 441 -29.34 12.83 37.02
N LYS A 442 -28.29 12.45 37.76
CA LYS A 442 -26.90 12.55 37.31
C LYS A 442 -26.50 11.45 36.31
N ARG A 443 -27.11 10.29 36.42
CA ARG A 443 -26.81 9.10 35.61
C ARG A 443 -27.40 9.24 34.21
N ASP A 444 -28.58 9.78 34.07
CA ASP A 444 -29.26 10.04 32.79
C ASP A 444 -28.52 11.11 31.95
N ARG A 445 -27.94 12.14 32.59
CA ARG A 445 -27.11 13.15 31.92
C ARG A 445 -25.80 12.58 31.36
N GLN A 446 -25.25 11.55 31.93
CA GLN A 446 -24.03 10.91 31.42
C GLN A 446 -24.32 10.09 30.16
N LEU A 447 -25.48 9.45 30.06
CA LEU A 447 -25.87 8.66 28.89
C LEU A 447 -26.13 9.58 27.66
N GLU A 448 -26.80 10.71 27.85
CA GLU A 448 -27.03 11.71 26.80
C GLU A 448 -25.71 12.25 26.20
N ASN A 449 -24.69 12.45 27.06
CA ASN A 449 -23.38 12.94 26.60
C ASN A 449 -22.61 11.92 25.76
N ILE A 450 -22.74 10.63 26.03
CA ILE A 450 -22.08 9.56 25.25
C ILE A 450 -22.73 9.44 23.86
N ILE A 451 -24.04 9.54 23.78
CA ILE A 451 -24.82 9.49 22.52
C ILE A 451 -24.45 10.67 21.60
N PHE A 452 -24.29 11.86 22.19
CA PHE A 452 -23.90 13.06 21.47
C PHE A 452 -22.48 12.95 20.89
N PHE A 453 -21.53 12.38 21.67
CA PHE A 453 -20.12 12.23 21.26
C PHE A 453 -19.95 11.27 20.07
N VAL A 454 -20.67 10.16 20.07
CA VAL A 454 -20.63 9.15 18.99
C VAL A 454 -21.26 9.71 17.71
N GLY A 455 -22.34 10.49 17.81
CA GLY A 455 -22.99 11.15 16.66
C GLY A 455 -22.06 12.16 15.97
N THR A 456 -21.29 12.91 16.76
CA THR A 456 -20.37 13.95 16.26
C THR A 456 -19.15 13.34 15.56
N ALA A 457 -18.63 12.21 16.06
CA ALA A 457 -17.47 11.53 15.48
C ALA A 457 -17.78 10.90 14.11
N ILE A 458 -19.01 10.40 13.90
CA ILE A 458 -19.45 9.82 12.62
C ILE A 458 -19.69 10.91 11.58
N GLY A 459 -20.29 12.04 11.98
CA GLY A 459 -20.55 13.18 11.07
C GLY A 459 -19.28 13.87 10.56
N GLY A 460 -18.25 13.99 11.41
CA GLY A 460 -16.97 14.59 11.05
C GLY A 460 -16.20 13.82 9.96
N GLY A 461 -16.25 12.49 10.00
CA GLY A 461 -15.59 11.63 9.01
C GLY A 461 -16.17 11.75 7.60
N GLN A 462 -17.48 11.94 7.48
CA GLN A 462 -18.15 12.07 6.19
C GLN A 462 -17.83 13.41 5.49
N ILE A 463 -17.68 14.50 6.25
CA ILE A 463 -17.33 15.83 5.71
C ILE A 463 -15.91 15.79 5.11
N PHE A 464 -14.96 15.14 5.78
CA PHE A 464 -13.58 15.04 5.31
C PHE A 464 -13.46 14.19 4.04
N SER A 465 -14.19 13.08 3.98
CA SER A 465 -14.21 12.18 2.81
C SER A 465 -14.81 12.85 1.56
N ALA A 466 -15.84 13.67 1.71
CA ALA A 466 -16.47 14.37 0.59
C ALA A 466 -15.64 15.57 0.08
N ALA A 467 -14.83 16.18 0.94
CA ALA A 467 -14.02 17.35 0.58
C ALA A 467 -12.66 17.00 -0.04
N TYR A 468 -12.15 15.80 0.21
CA TYR A 468 -10.82 15.35 -0.27
C TYR A 468 -10.66 15.34 -1.81
N PRO A 469 -11.64 14.88 -2.62
CA PRO A 469 -11.53 14.95 -4.08
C PRO A 469 -11.40 16.39 -4.61
N LEU A 470 -12.05 17.36 -3.94
CA LEU A 470 -12.07 18.77 -4.37
C LEU A 470 -10.72 19.47 -4.17
N ILE A 471 -9.90 19.01 -3.24
CA ILE A 471 -8.52 19.50 -3.02
C ILE A 471 -7.57 18.93 -4.08
N LYS A 472 -7.79 17.68 -4.48
CA LYS A 472 -6.92 17.00 -5.44
C LYS A 472 -7.02 17.57 -6.85
N ASP A 473 -8.22 17.94 -7.27
CA ASP A 473 -8.48 18.44 -8.63
C ASP A 473 -8.14 19.93 -8.81
N LYS A 474 -8.14 20.70 -7.72
CA LYS A 474 -7.78 22.12 -7.70
C LYS A 474 -7.03 22.44 -6.41
N PRO A 475 -5.70 22.34 -6.38
CA PRO A 475 -4.91 22.64 -5.21
C PRO A 475 -5.08 24.11 -4.80
N ILE A 476 -5.13 24.35 -3.49
CA ILE A 476 -5.33 25.68 -2.90
C ILE A 476 -4.11 26.54 -3.21
N GLN A 477 -4.28 27.52 -4.09
CA GLN A 477 -3.29 28.57 -4.33
C GLN A 477 -3.70 29.82 -3.55
N TRP A 478 -2.80 30.30 -2.72
CA TRP A 478 -3.00 31.55 -1.98
C TRP A 478 -2.76 32.72 -2.90
N GLN A 479 -3.83 33.45 -3.25
CA GLN A 479 -3.73 34.75 -3.89
C GLN A 479 -4.48 35.80 -3.05
N PRO A 480 -3.89 36.98 -2.85
CA PRO A 480 -4.45 37.96 -1.91
C PRO A 480 -5.55 38.88 -2.49
N ASP A 481 -6.22 38.50 -3.56
CA ASP A 481 -7.28 39.37 -4.14
C ASP A 481 -8.69 38.89 -3.80
N PHE A 482 -9.43 39.80 -3.16
CA PHE A 482 -10.73 39.61 -2.53
C PHE A 482 -11.93 39.46 -3.51
N SER A 483 -11.71 39.11 -4.77
CA SER A 483 -12.79 39.07 -5.78
C SER A 483 -13.03 37.70 -6.45
N LEU A 484 -12.55 36.60 -5.87
CA LEU A 484 -12.68 35.28 -6.48
C LEU A 484 -13.77 34.41 -5.83
N PRO A 485 -14.50 33.59 -6.61
CA PRO A 485 -15.44 32.64 -6.05
C PRO A 485 -14.73 31.65 -5.14
N LEU A 486 -15.31 31.42 -3.98
CA LEU A 486 -14.80 30.48 -2.98
C LEU A 486 -14.37 29.15 -3.66
N HIS A 487 -13.16 28.67 -3.32
CA HIS A 487 -12.69 27.37 -3.78
C HIS A 487 -13.75 26.29 -3.48
N PRO A 488 -14.01 25.34 -4.38
CA PRO A 488 -15.04 24.31 -4.20
C PRO A 488 -14.96 23.58 -2.86
N PHE A 489 -13.74 23.34 -2.36
CA PHE A 489 -13.49 22.81 -1.03
C PHE A 489 -14.04 23.69 0.10
N ALA A 490 -13.73 24.98 0.04
CA ALA A 490 -14.21 25.93 1.05
C ALA A 490 -15.74 26.11 0.98
N ALA A 491 -16.30 26.12 -0.23
CA ALA A 491 -17.74 26.16 -0.45
C ALA A 491 -18.42 24.90 0.11
N THR A 492 -17.87 23.71 -0.12
CA THR A 492 -18.43 22.44 0.39
C THR A 492 -18.38 22.37 1.91
N ILE A 493 -17.27 22.79 2.52
CA ILE A 493 -17.18 22.89 3.99
C ILE A 493 -18.20 23.89 4.52
N LEU A 494 -18.30 25.07 3.89
CA LEU A 494 -19.21 26.13 4.32
C LEU A 494 -20.67 25.67 4.21
N TRP A 495 -21.04 25.04 3.09
CA TRP A 495 -22.38 24.48 2.88
C TRP A 495 -22.69 23.32 3.82
N SER A 496 -21.72 22.43 4.09
CA SER A 496 -21.89 21.31 5.03
C SER A 496 -22.05 21.80 6.47
N LEU A 497 -21.28 22.83 6.86
CA LEU A 497 -21.43 23.48 8.15
C LEU A 497 -22.76 24.21 8.27
N LEU A 498 -23.17 24.90 7.20
CA LEU A 498 -24.43 25.66 7.16
C LEU A 498 -25.63 24.72 7.21
N PHE A 499 -25.58 23.60 6.47
CA PHE A 499 -26.63 22.58 6.48
C PHE A 499 -26.68 21.84 7.82
N GLY A 500 -25.53 21.51 8.40
CA GLY A 500 -25.43 20.93 9.75
C GLY A 500 -25.98 21.87 10.83
N LEU A 501 -25.71 23.16 10.71
CA LEU A 501 -26.20 24.19 11.62
C LEU A 501 -27.71 24.41 11.47
N LEU A 502 -28.22 24.41 10.23
CA LEU A 502 -29.66 24.50 9.94
C LEU A 502 -30.41 23.26 10.46
N LEU A 503 -29.86 22.05 10.23
CA LEU A 503 -30.47 20.82 10.75
C LEU A 503 -30.44 20.76 12.28
N GLY A 504 -29.36 21.23 12.88
CA GLY A 504 -29.21 21.36 14.34
C GLY A 504 -30.23 22.37 14.92
N LEU A 505 -30.44 23.53 14.29
CA LEU A 505 -31.43 24.49 14.68
C LEU A 505 -32.86 24.00 14.48
N LEU A 506 -33.12 23.25 13.41
CA LEU A 506 -34.43 22.61 13.15
C LEU A 506 -34.76 21.57 14.20
N MET A 507 -33.81 20.73 14.56
CA MET A 507 -33.95 19.72 15.61
C MET A 507 -34.10 20.38 17.00
N LEU A 508 -33.37 21.47 17.26
CA LEU A 508 -33.52 22.26 18.47
C LEU A 508 -34.93 22.93 18.53
N GLY A 509 -35.40 23.44 17.39
CA GLY A 509 -36.75 24.00 17.25
C GLY A 509 -37.84 22.96 17.52
N ILE A 510 -37.70 21.75 16.97
CA ILE A 510 -38.63 20.64 17.22
C ILE A 510 -38.57 20.21 18.70
N ALA A 511 -37.38 20.10 19.30
CA ALA A 511 -37.24 19.76 20.72
C ALA A 511 -37.88 20.82 21.65
N VAL A 512 -37.75 22.10 21.30
CA VAL A 512 -38.39 23.20 22.03
C VAL A 512 -39.91 23.16 21.84
N LEU A 513 -40.39 22.84 20.63
CA LEU A 513 -41.83 22.75 20.34
C LEU A 513 -42.46 21.56 21.08
N VAL A 514 -41.81 20.41 21.07
CA VAL A 514 -42.27 19.21 21.82
C VAL A 514 -42.28 19.46 23.32
N ARG A 515 -41.29 20.21 23.87
CA ARG A 515 -41.31 20.64 25.29
C ARG A 515 -42.44 21.62 25.62
N LYS A 516 -42.87 22.46 24.64
CA LYS A 516 -43.99 23.38 24.84
C LYS A 516 -45.36 22.73 24.70
N THR A 517 -45.47 21.68 23.87
CA THR A 517 -46.75 20.99 23.62
C THR A 517 -47.06 19.88 24.63
N PHE A 518 -46.06 19.37 25.33
CA PHE A 518 -46.23 18.37 26.40
C PHE A 518 -45.42 18.81 27.64
N PRO A 519 -45.96 19.76 28.41
CA PRO A 519 -45.38 20.05 29.73
C PRO A 519 -45.55 18.86 30.64
N ARG A 520 -44.42 18.33 31.16
CA ARG A 520 -44.39 17.31 32.22
C ARG A 520 -44.92 17.91 33.53
#